data_db05603c14fd2669cbbfda1b5631d60c
#
_entry.id   db05603c14fd2669cbbfda1b5631d60c
#
_cell.length_a   1.000
_cell.length_b   1.000
_cell.length_c   1.000
_cell.angle_alpha   90.00
_cell.angle_beta   90.00
_cell.angle_gamma   90.00
#
_symmetry.space_group_name_H-M   'P 1'
#
loop_
_entity.id
_entity.type
_entity.pdbx_description
1 polymer ?
#
loop_
_entity_poly.entity_id
_entity_poly.type
_entity_poly.pdbx_seq_one_letter_code
_entity_poly.pdbx_strand_id
1 'polypeptide(L)'
;MDSRSPAESLDDVLELMSTEHRQLSENIDRIKSAIGSQDLSVIRRELMQLQSSEQFHFKHEETIMEQYNYPDIISHKKIHNEMIETLNNINRTIIIETLHRISNDLGKYLEESLRQILEHDNDLRDFLLNRKKIAC
;
A
#
# COMPACT_ATOMS: atom_id res chain seq x y z
N MET A 1 19.12 17.42 17.76
CA MET A 1 17.80 17.10 18.27
C MET A 1 17.01 16.36 17.21
N ASP A 2 16.45 15.29 17.60
CA ASP A 2 15.60 14.56 16.68
C ASP A 2 14.41 15.44 16.30
N SER A 3 14.31 15.77 15.02
CA SER A 3 13.23 16.59 14.51
C SER A 3 11.87 15.91 14.62
N ARG A 4 11.88 14.61 14.82
CA ARG A 4 10.64 13.91 15.07
C ARG A 4 10.18 14.20 16.47
N SER A 5 8.94 14.46 16.60
CA SER A 5 8.32 14.36 17.89
C SER A 5 8.75 13.01 18.49
N PRO A 6 9.34 13.01 19.70
CA PRO A 6 9.81 11.76 20.30
C PRO A 6 8.72 10.73 20.43
N ALA A 7 7.52 11.12 20.24
CA ALA A 7 6.42 10.24 20.25
C ALA A 7 5.42 10.74 19.23
N GLU A 8 5.56 10.31 17.99
CA GLU A 8 4.30 10.04 17.36
C GLU A 8 3.58 9.15 18.34
N SER A 9 2.50 9.63 18.91
CA SER A 9 1.68 8.79 19.75
C SER A 9 1.20 7.62 18.92
N LEU A 10 0.92 6.51 19.56
CA LEU A 10 0.38 5.36 18.87
C LEU A 10 -0.90 5.74 18.11
N ASP A 11 -1.70 6.66 18.66
CA ASP A 11 -2.90 7.16 17.99
C ASP A 11 -2.57 7.89 16.69
N ASP A 12 -1.49 8.68 16.66
CA ASP A 12 -1.03 9.38 15.45
C ASP A 12 -0.59 8.37 14.38
N VAL A 13 0.12 7.33 14.78
CA VAL A 13 0.54 6.25 13.88
C VAL A 13 -0.66 5.58 13.24
N LEU A 14 -1.66 5.23 14.05
CA LEU A 14 -2.87 4.56 13.57
C LEU A 14 -3.68 5.45 12.63
N GLU A 15 -3.76 6.74 12.93
CA GLU A 15 -4.46 7.71 12.09
C GLU A 15 -3.75 7.89 10.74
N LEU A 16 -2.42 7.96 10.75
CA LEU A 16 -1.64 8.07 9.52
C LEU A 16 -1.78 6.83 8.65
N MET A 17 -1.75 5.64 9.24
CA MET A 17 -1.99 4.40 8.52
C MET A 17 -3.35 4.42 7.82
N SER A 18 -4.39 4.86 8.52
CA SER A 18 -5.74 4.97 7.97
C SER A 18 -5.80 5.95 6.80
N THR A 19 -5.11 7.09 6.91
CA THR A 19 -5.02 8.09 5.85
C THR A 19 -4.32 7.54 4.62
N GLU A 20 -3.22 6.83 4.81
CA GLU A 20 -2.45 6.22 3.72
C GLU A 20 -3.28 5.16 2.99
N HIS A 21 -4.04 4.34 3.72
CA HIS A 21 -4.95 3.35 3.11
C HIS A 21 -6.01 4.02 2.25
N ARG A 22 -6.59 5.12 2.73
CA ARG A 22 -7.59 5.85 1.96
C ARG A 22 -6.98 6.40 0.66
N GLN A 23 -5.77 6.94 0.73
CA GLN A 23 -5.07 7.45 -0.44
C GLN A 23 -4.79 6.36 -1.47
N LEU A 24 -4.36 5.18 -1.02
CA LEU A 24 -4.15 4.02 -1.90
C LEU A 24 -5.45 3.59 -2.56
N SER A 25 -6.54 3.53 -1.80
CA SER A 25 -7.86 3.18 -2.30
C SER A 25 -8.35 4.15 -3.38
N GLU A 26 -8.20 5.45 -3.14
CA GLU A 26 -8.57 6.48 -4.11
C GLU A 26 -7.73 6.39 -5.39
N ASN A 27 -6.44 6.13 -5.25
CA ASN A 27 -5.55 5.94 -6.40
C ASN A 27 -5.97 4.73 -7.24
N ILE A 28 -6.30 3.62 -6.60
CA ILE A 28 -6.78 2.41 -7.29
C ILE A 28 -8.10 2.68 -8.00
N ASP A 29 -9.01 3.42 -7.39
CA ASP A 29 -10.28 3.80 -8.02
C ASP A 29 -10.05 4.63 -9.28
N ARG A 30 -9.08 5.55 -9.27
CA ARG A 30 -8.72 6.33 -10.46
C ARG A 30 -8.16 5.45 -11.58
N ILE A 31 -7.35 4.45 -11.22
CA ILE A 31 -6.81 3.50 -12.20
C ILE A 31 -7.95 2.70 -12.83
N LYS A 32 -8.86 2.19 -12.02
CA LYS A 32 -10.01 1.41 -12.51
C LYS A 32 -10.88 2.23 -13.46
N SER A 33 -11.10 3.49 -13.13
CA SER A 33 -11.84 4.41 -13.99
C SER A 33 -11.12 4.65 -15.32
N ALA A 34 -9.80 4.84 -15.28
CA ALA A 34 -8.98 5.03 -16.46
C ALA A 34 -8.95 3.77 -17.35
N ILE A 35 -8.95 2.59 -16.76
CA ILE A 35 -9.06 1.33 -17.51
C ILE A 35 -10.38 1.28 -18.27
N GLY A 36 -11.48 1.67 -17.62
CA GLY A 36 -12.79 1.69 -18.24
C GLY A 36 -12.87 2.64 -19.44
N SER A 37 -12.17 3.77 -19.40
CA SER A 37 -12.12 4.73 -20.50
C SER A 37 -10.97 4.46 -21.49
N GLN A 38 -10.14 3.45 -21.23
CA GLN A 38 -9.01 3.05 -22.07
C GLN A 38 -7.99 4.18 -22.32
N ASP A 39 -7.81 5.04 -21.31
CA ASP A 39 -6.85 6.14 -21.40
C ASP A 39 -5.48 5.68 -20.87
N LEU A 40 -4.63 5.24 -21.80
CA LEU A 40 -3.32 4.68 -21.47
C LEU A 40 -2.41 5.67 -20.74
N SER A 41 -2.46 6.95 -21.12
CA SER A 41 -1.64 7.98 -20.45
C SER A 41 -2.01 8.12 -18.98
N VAL A 42 -3.31 8.15 -18.70
CA VAL A 42 -3.80 8.25 -17.33
C VAL A 42 -3.48 6.99 -16.56
N ILE A 43 -3.68 5.83 -17.17
CA ILE A 43 -3.37 4.54 -16.52
C ILE A 43 -1.90 4.49 -16.10
N ARG A 44 -1.00 4.84 -17.01
CA ARG A 44 0.45 4.83 -16.71
C ARG A 44 0.80 5.81 -15.61
N ARG A 45 0.26 7.01 -15.65
CA ARG A 45 0.51 8.02 -14.63
C ARG A 45 0.03 7.57 -13.27
N GLU A 46 -1.19 7.03 -13.21
CA GLU A 46 -1.77 6.59 -11.94
C GLU A 46 -1.09 5.34 -11.40
N LEU A 47 -0.64 4.44 -12.27
CA LEU A 47 0.15 3.27 -11.83
C LEU A 47 1.51 3.69 -11.25
N MET A 48 2.17 4.69 -11.84
CA MET A 48 3.40 5.23 -11.29
C MET A 48 3.15 5.90 -9.95
N GLN A 49 2.05 6.61 -9.81
CA GLN A 49 1.64 7.21 -8.55
C GLN A 49 1.39 6.13 -7.49
N LEU A 50 0.70 5.06 -7.86
CA LEU A 50 0.43 3.93 -6.95
C LEU A 50 1.74 3.30 -6.48
N GLN A 51 2.68 3.09 -7.39
CA GLN A 51 3.98 2.53 -7.06
C GLN A 51 4.72 3.39 -6.03
N SER A 52 4.76 4.69 -6.24
CA SER A 52 5.40 5.63 -5.31
C SER A 52 4.71 5.62 -3.95
N SER A 53 3.39 5.63 -3.96
CA SER A 53 2.59 5.64 -2.73
C SER A 53 2.75 4.35 -1.95
N GLU A 54 2.79 3.20 -2.63
CA GLU A 54 3.01 1.91 -1.97
C GLU A 54 4.40 1.83 -1.36
N GLN A 55 5.43 2.27 -2.08
CA GLN A 55 6.80 2.27 -1.56
C GLN A 55 6.91 3.12 -0.31
N PHE A 56 6.32 4.31 -0.32
CA PHE A 56 6.33 5.20 0.82
C PHE A 56 5.59 4.59 2.02
N HIS A 57 4.39 4.08 1.77
CA HIS A 57 3.55 3.46 2.80
C HIS A 57 4.22 2.24 3.42
N PHE A 58 4.76 1.35 2.58
CA PHE A 58 5.40 0.12 3.05
C PHE A 58 6.67 0.42 3.86
N LYS A 59 7.46 1.39 3.42
CA LYS A 59 8.66 1.80 4.16
C LYS A 59 8.30 2.38 5.53
N HIS A 60 7.25 3.19 5.58
CA HIS A 60 6.74 3.76 6.82
C HIS A 60 6.29 2.66 7.78
N GLU A 61 5.52 1.70 7.28
CA GLU A 61 5.09 0.55 8.07
C GLU A 61 6.26 -0.28 8.60
N GLU A 62 7.26 -0.51 7.76
CA GLU A 62 8.44 -1.28 8.17
C GLU A 62 9.17 -0.60 9.30
N THR A 63 9.26 0.72 9.28
CA THR A 63 9.81 1.49 10.39
C THR A 63 9.00 1.30 11.66
N ILE A 64 7.68 1.34 11.56
CA ILE A 64 6.78 1.11 12.69
C ILE A 64 6.97 -0.30 13.25
N MET A 65 7.01 -1.30 12.37
CA MET A 65 7.20 -2.69 12.77
C MET A 65 8.52 -2.90 13.50
N GLU A 66 9.58 -2.24 13.07
CA GLU A 66 10.88 -2.30 13.75
C GLU A 66 10.81 -1.65 15.13
N GLN A 67 10.18 -0.48 15.23
CA GLN A 67 10.03 0.22 16.50
C GLN A 67 9.27 -0.57 17.55
N TYR A 68 8.27 -1.30 17.13
CA TYR A 68 7.40 -2.06 18.05
C TYR A 68 7.73 -3.54 18.10
N ASN A 69 8.80 -3.98 17.46
CA ASN A 69 9.24 -5.38 17.45
C ASN A 69 8.12 -6.33 17.00
N TYR A 70 7.50 -5.97 15.86
CA TYR A 70 6.42 -6.78 15.30
C TYR A 70 6.93 -8.17 14.92
N PRO A 71 6.33 -9.26 15.44
CA PRO A 71 6.87 -10.61 15.27
C PRO A 71 6.88 -11.11 13.83
N ASP A 72 5.96 -10.66 13.00
CA ASP A 72 5.84 -11.11 11.61
C ASP A 72 6.51 -10.18 10.61
N ILE A 73 7.47 -9.36 11.05
CA ILE A 73 8.10 -8.34 10.22
C ILE A 73 8.73 -8.89 8.94
N ILE A 74 9.42 -10.02 9.02
CA ILE A 74 10.10 -10.62 7.86
C ILE A 74 9.09 -11.04 6.80
N SER A 75 8.04 -11.71 7.23
CA SER A 75 6.95 -12.15 6.36
C SER A 75 6.23 -10.96 5.71
N HIS A 76 5.97 -9.93 6.49
CA HIS A 76 5.28 -8.72 6.02
C HIS A 76 6.13 -7.95 4.99
N LYS A 77 7.43 -7.81 5.24
CA LYS A 77 8.36 -7.19 4.28
C LYS A 77 8.42 -7.95 2.96
N LYS A 78 8.39 -9.28 3.02
CA LYS A 78 8.38 -10.10 1.83
C LYS A 78 7.15 -9.83 0.97
N ILE A 79 5.98 -9.72 1.58
CA ILE A 79 4.74 -9.39 0.89
C ILE A 79 4.84 -8.02 0.23
N HIS A 80 5.36 -7.02 0.93
CA HIS A 80 5.58 -5.68 0.39
C HIS A 80 6.46 -5.71 -0.87
N ASN A 81 7.56 -6.44 -0.80
CA ASN A 81 8.50 -6.54 -1.92
C ASN A 81 7.87 -7.22 -3.13
N GLU A 82 7.09 -8.27 -2.91
CA GLU A 82 6.38 -8.98 -3.97
C GLU A 82 5.34 -8.07 -4.65
N MET A 83 4.62 -7.28 -3.88
CA MET A 83 3.64 -6.33 -4.40
C MET A 83 4.30 -5.26 -5.27
N ILE A 84 5.39 -4.67 -4.80
CA ILE A 84 6.13 -3.66 -5.55
C ILE A 84 6.70 -4.25 -6.84
N GLU A 85 7.27 -5.43 -6.79
CA GLU A 85 7.83 -6.09 -7.97
C GLU A 85 6.74 -6.38 -9.01
N THR A 86 5.59 -6.86 -8.58
CA THR A 86 4.47 -7.11 -9.49
C THR A 86 4.00 -5.82 -10.15
N LEU A 87 3.89 -4.74 -9.40
CA LEU A 87 3.47 -3.44 -9.94
C LEU A 87 4.52 -2.88 -10.91
N ASN A 88 5.80 -3.06 -10.60
CA ASN A 88 6.89 -2.67 -11.52
C ASN A 88 6.78 -3.42 -12.85
N ASN A 89 6.49 -4.72 -12.81
CA ASN A 89 6.33 -5.53 -14.00
C ASN A 89 5.13 -5.06 -14.84
N ILE A 90 4.02 -4.76 -14.20
CA ILE A 90 2.84 -4.22 -14.89
C ILE A 90 3.19 -2.90 -15.58
N ASN A 91 3.85 -1.98 -14.87
CA ASN A 91 4.24 -0.68 -15.43
C ASN A 91 5.14 -0.81 -16.65
N ARG A 92 6.04 -1.80 -16.68
CA ARG A 92 6.95 -1.99 -17.80
C ARG A 92 6.29 -2.61 -19.03
N THR A 93 5.24 -3.40 -18.82
CA THR A 93 4.66 -4.20 -19.89
C THR A 93 3.35 -3.65 -20.44
N ILE A 94 2.79 -2.63 -19.81
CA ILE A 94 1.48 -2.13 -20.19
C ILE A 94 1.57 -1.29 -21.46
N ILE A 95 0.91 -1.74 -22.52
CA ILE A 95 0.73 -1.06 -23.79
C ILE A 95 -0.74 -1.21 -24.19
N ILE A 96 -1.20 -0.41 -25.16
CA ILE A 96 -2.62 -0.40 -25.57
C ILE A 96 -3.12 -1.80 -25.93
N GLU A 97 -2.36 -2.54 -26.71
CA GLU A 97 -2.73 -3.89 -27.14
C GLU A 97 -2.85 -4.86 -25.96
N THR A 98 -1.92 -4.75 -25.02
CA THR A 98 -1.94 -5.54 -23.80
C THR A 98 -3.10 -5.12 -22.91
N LEU A 99 -3.40 -3.83 -22.86
CA LEU A 99 -4.47 -3.29 -22.05
C LEU A 99 -5.81 -3.95 -22.36
N HIS A 100 -6.14 -4.12 -23.64
CA HIS A 100 -7.39 -4.78 -24.03
C HIS A 100 -7.52 -6.20 -23.50
N ARG A 101 -6.39 -6.91 -23.40
CA ARG A 101 -6.37 -8.29 -22.92
C ARG A 101 -6.37 -8.41 -21.41
N ILE A 102 -5.70 -7.48 -20.73
CA ILE A 102 -5.45 -7.60 -19.29
C ILE A 102 -6.27 -6.64 -18.44
N SER A 103 -7.13 -5.82 -19.04
CA SER A 103 -7.87 -4.80 -18.29
C SER A 103 -8.67 -5.39 -17.13
N ASN A 104 -9.33 -6.53 -17.34
CA ASN A 104 -10.06 -7.21 -16.27
C ASN A 104 -9.11 -7.79 -15.23
N ASP A 105 -8.01 -8.38 -15.68
CA ASP A 105 -7.02 -8.98 -14.78
C ASP A 105 -6.30 -7.92 -13.96
N LEU A 106 -6.01 -6.77 -14.59
CA LEU A 106 -5.40 -5.66 -13.88
C LEU A 106 -6.34 -5.11 -12.81
N GLY A 107 -7.62 -4.93 -13.13
CA GLY A 107 -8.61 -4.49 -12.17
C GLY A 107 -8.74 -5.42 -11.00
N LYS A 108 -8.81 -6.73 -11.26
CA LYS A 108 -8.85 -7.75 -10.21
C LYS A 108 -7.58 -7.77 -9.37
N TYR A 109 -6.41 -7.63 -10.02
CA TYR A 109 -5.14 -7.57 -9.32
C TYR A 109 -5.12 -6.37 -8.35
N LEU A 110 -5.57 -5.20 -8.80
CA LEU A 110 -5.57 -4.01 -7.97
C LEU A 110 -6.53 -4.15 -6.78
N GLU A 111 -7.69 -4.73 -6.99
CA GLU A 111 -8.65 -5.01 -5.90
C GLU A 111 -8.07 -5.99 -4.90
N GLU A 112 -7.46 -7.07 -5.37
CA GLU A 112 -6.84 -8.07 -4.50
C GLU A 112 -5.64 -7.49 -3.76
N SER A 113 -4.84 -6.66 -4.42
CA SER A 113 -3.70 -5.98 -3.81
C SER A 113 -4.17 -5.09 -2.65
N LEU A 114 -5.21 -4.29 -2.87
CA LEU A 114 -5.77 -3.45 -1.80
C LEU A 114 -6.30 -4.29 -0.65
N ARG A 115 -7.01 -5.38 -0.95
CA ARG A 115 -7.52 -6.30 0.08
C ARG A 115 -6.39 -6.87 0.93
N GLN A 116 -5.31 -7.31 0.29
CA GLN A 116 -4.15 -7.85 1.01
C GLN A 116 -3.48 -6.79 1.88
N ILE A 117 -3.31 -5.59 1.35
CA ILE A 117 -2.76 -4.47 2.12
C ILE A 117 -3.59 -4.25 3.38
N LEU A 118 -4.91 -4.16 3.23
CA LEU A 118 -5.80 -3.90 4.37
C LEU A 118 -5.79 -5.04 5.38
N GLU A 119 -5.76 -6.28 4.94
CA GLU A 119 -5.71 -7.45 5.84
C GLU A 119 -4.42 -7.48 6.65
N HIS A 120 -3.27 -7.33 5.98
CA HIS A 120 -1.98 -7.37 6.66
C HIS A 120 -1.79 -6.17 7.57
N ASP A 121 -2.29 -5.01 7.16
CA ASP A 121 -2.20 -3.80 7.97
C ASP A 121 -3.14 -3.87 9.17
N ASN A 122 -4.27 -4.55 9.05
CA ASN A 122 -5.14 -4.81 10.19
C ASN A 122 -4.45 -5.67 11.24
N ASP A 123 -3.67 -6.66 10.83
CA ASP A 123 -2.89 -7.49 11.76
C ASP A 123 -1.88 -6.62 12.52
N LEU A 124 -1.19 -5.75 11.81
CA LEU A 124 -0.27 -4.80 12.43
C LEU A 124 -1.01 -3.83 13.37
N ARG A 125 -2.14 -3.31 12.93
CA ARG A 125 -2.99 -2.41 13.72
C ARG A 125 -3.44 -3.07 15.01
N ASP A 126 -3.89 -4.32 14.95
CA ASP A 126 -4.34 -5.07 16.12
C ASP A 126 -3.19 -5.27 17.11
N PHE A 127 -2.01 -5.60 16.60
CA PHE A 127 -0.80 -5.69 17.43
C PHE A 127 -0.51 -4.38 18.16
N LEU A 128 -0.56 -3.26 17.45
CA LEU A 128 -0.31 -1.93 18.02
C LEU A 128 -1.37 -1.55 19.06
N LEU A 129 -2.63 -1.87 18.80
CA LEU A 129 -3.72 -1.61 19.75
C LEU A 129 -3.55 -2.42 21.02
N ASN A 130 -3.10 -3.66 20.92
CA ASN A 130 -2.81 -4.49 22.08
C ASN A 130 -1.65 -3.90 22.90
N ARG A 131 -0.62 -3.38 22.25
CA ARG A 131 0.47 -2.67 22.93
C ARG A 131 -0.03 -1.45 23.69
N LYS A 132 -0.93 -0.69 23.08
CA LYS A 132 -1.55 0.48 23.72
C LYS A 132 -2.29 0.08 24.98
N LYS A 133 -3.08 -0.99 24.94
CA LYS A 133 -3.84 -1.48 26.10
C LYS A 133 -2.91 -1.93 27.22
N ILE A 134 -1.81 -2.58 26.90
CA ILE A 134 -0.83 -3.04 27.88
C ILE A 134 -0.08 -1.86 28.50
N ALA A 135 0.19 -0.82 27.72
CA ALA A 135 0.91 0.36 28.17
C ALA A 135 0.07 1.27 29.11
N CYS A 136 -1.23 1.11 29.13
CA CYS A 136 -2.12 1.78 30.10
C CYS A 136 -2.20 1.00 31.43
#